data_ae989e408dfb475158cc96a6a53b17d1
#
_entry.id   ae989e408dfb475158cc96a6a53b17d1
#
_cell.length_a   1.000
_cell.length_b   1.000
_cell.length_c   1.000
_cell.angle_alpha   90.00
_cell.angle_beta   90.00
_cell.angle_gamma   90.00
#
_symmetry.space_group_name_H-M   'P 1'
#
loop_
_entity.id
_entity.type
_entity.pdbx_description
1 polymer ?
#
loop_
_entity_poly.entity_id
_entity_poly.type
_entity_poly.pdbx_seq_one_letter_code
_entity_poly.pdbx_strand_id
1 'polypeptide(L)'
;MSAINLPWSVLADYRCFGCSPHNPGGLQLVFEPHPDGVSARFRLGRQFESYPGIVHGGLVGAICDETMGNLIVLRHRQSALTVSLRQRFITPLAIGRPYVCVARLDPDRDGQRLHHAAAEVLDENGAVCATATASYQPFALADVRARLTLSEQEIATLSRELAGTGADDDSPRQR
;
A
#
# COMPACT_ATOMS: atom_id res chain seq x y z
N MET A 1 -17.92 1.26 2.99
CA MET A 1 -17.15 0.06 2.62
C MET A 1 -16.31 -0.32 3.83
N SER A 2 -16.11 -1.61 4.13
CA SER A 2 -15.32 -2.04 5.28
C SER A 2 -13.82 -1.92 4.94
N ALA A 3 -13.01 -1.53 5.94
CA ALA A 3 -11.56 -1.52 5.82
C ALA A 3 -11.02 -2.91 5.51
N ILE A 4 -9.98 -2.97 4.68
CA ILE A 4 -9.25 -4.21 4.40
C ILE A 4 -8.39 -4.56 5.62
N ASN A 5 -8.49 -5.78 6.08
CA ASN A 5 -7.58 -6.29 7.10
C ASN A 5 -6.26 -6.72 6.45
N LEU A 6 -5.16 -6.06 6.83
CA LEU A 6 -3.84 -6.37 6.29
C LEU A 6 -3.22 -7.56 7.02
N PRO A 7 -2.44 -8.41 6.33
CA PRO A 7 -1.76 -9.55 6.96
C PRO A 7 -0.87 -9.16 8.14
N TRP A 8 -0.28 -7.97 8.11
CA TRP A 8 0.61 -7.43 9.14
C TRP A 8 -0.08 -7.17 10.47
N SER A 9 -1.41 -7.01 10.49
CA SER A 9 -2.20 -6.70 11.69
C SER A 9 -2.14 -7.79 12.77
N VAL A 10 -1.68 -9.00 12.44
CA VAL A 10 -1.45 -10.09 13.40
C VAL A 10 -0.21 -9.90 14.27
N LEU A 11 0.66 -8.98 13.90
CA LEU A 11 1.88 -8.68 14.64
C LEU A 11 1.61 -7.59 15.68
N ALA A 12 1.80 -7.91 16.95
CA ALA A 12 1.47 -7.01 18.07
C ALA A 12 2.29 -5.71 18.08
N ASP A 13 3.54 -5.75 17.61
CA ASP A 13 4.44 -4.59 17.52
C ASP A 13 4.73 -4.18 16.07
N TYR A 14 3.71 -4.23 15.24
CA TYR A 14 3.83 -3.78 13.84
C TYR A 14 3.88 -2.24 13.78
N ARG A 15 4.98 -1.69 13.23
CA ARG A 15 5.28 -0.26 13.22
C ARG A 15 5.50 0.33 11.83
N CYS A 16 4.87 -0.21 10.79
CA CYS A 16 4.99 0.35 9.45
C CYS A 16 4.67 1.85 9.45
N PHE A 17 5.52 2.62 8.80
CA PHE A 17 5.32 4.07 8.65
C PHE A 17 4.04 4.38 7.86
N GLY A 18 3.71 3.57 6.85
CA GLY A 18 2.56 3.80 5.99
C GLY A 18 1.23 3.43 6.64
N CYS A 19 1.11 2.22 7.19
CA CYS A 19 -0.21 1.66 7.53
C CYS A 19 -0.40 1.19 8.97
N SER A 20 0.63 1.24 9.84
CA SER A 20 0.43 0.80 11.22
C SER A 20 -0.38 1.81 12.03
N PRO A 21 -1.49 1.41 12.66
CA PRO A 21 -2.25 2.25 13.58
C PRO A 21 -1.47 2.54 14.89
N HIS A 22 -0.44 1.73 15.17
CA HIS A 22 0.38 1.84 16.39
C HIS A 22 1.60 2.74 16.22
N ASN A 23 1.82 3.31 15.01
CA ASN A 23 2.90 4.25 14.75
C ASN A 23 2.36 5.69 14.73
N PRO A 24 2.47 6.47 15.82
CA PRO A 24 1.93 7.84 15.86
C PRO A 24 2.68 8.83 14.97
N GLY A 25 3.90 8.49 14.54
CA GLY A 25 4.67 9.27 13.56
C GLY A 25 4.41 8.88 12.11
N GLY A 26 3.58 7.85 11.88
CA GLY A 26 3.28 7.33 10.55
C GLY A 26 2.07 7.98 9.88
N LEU A 27 1.78 7.51 8.67
CA LEU A 27 0.64 7.98 7.87
C LEU A 27 -0.70 7.34 8.30
N GLN A 28 -0.65 6.18 8.95
CA GLN A 28 -1.79 5.41 9.46
C GLN A 28 -2.87 5.18 8.36
N LEU A 29 -2.43 4.86 7.15
CA LEU A 29 -3.34 4.64 6.02
C LEU A 29 -4.26 3.45 6.28
N VAL A 30 -5.53 3.64 5.99
CA VAL A 30 -6.56 2.61 6.00
C VAL A 30 -6.95 2.32 4.56
N PHE A 31 -6.95 1.04 4.19
CA PHE A 31 -7.23 0.61 2.83
C PHE A 31 -8.67 0.11 2.70
N GLU A 32 -9.27 0.40 1.57
CA GLU A 32 -10.62 -0.02 1.21
C GLU A 32 -10.62 -0.69 -0.16
N PRO A 33 -11.51 -1.67 -0.41
CA PRO A 33 -11.69 -2.22 -1.75
C PRO A 33 -12.07 -1.13 -2.74
N HIS A 34 -11.50 -1.19 -3.94
CA HIS A 34 -11.84 -0.32 -5.07
C HIS A 34 -12.08 -1.20 -6.32
N PRO A 35 -13.00 -0.82 -7.24
CA PRO A 35 -13.24 -1.59 -8.46
C PRO A 35 -11.99 -1.94 -9.26
N ASP A 36 -11.01 -1.02 -9.28
CA ASP A 36 -9.73 -1.21 -9.98
C ASP A 36 -8.64 -1.85 -9.10
N GLY A 37 -8.89 -2.09 -7.81
CA GLY A 37 -7.90 -2.64 -6.89
C GLY A 37 -8.10 -2.22 -5.44
N VAL A 38 -7.27 -1.30 -4.94
CA VAL A 38 -7.29 -0.82 -3.55
C VAL A 38 -7.21 0.69 -3.51
N SER A 39 -7.91 1.31 -2.57
CA SER A 39 -7.81 2.75 -2.31
C SER A 39 -7.44 3.05 -0.86
N ALA A 40 -6.79 4.19 -0.65
CA ALA A 40 -6.52 4.76 0.67
C ALA A 40 -6.96 6.22 0.69
N ARG A 41 -7.85 6.59 1.64
CA ARG A 41 -8.25 7.97 1.88
C ARG A 41 -7.33 8.58 2.92
N PHE A 42 -6.90 9.80 2.71
CA PHE A 42 -6.01 10.48 3.65
C PHE A 42 -6.24 11.99 3.71
N ARG A 43 -5.85 12.55 4.85
CA ARG A 43 -5.80 13.99 5.09
C ARG A 43 -4.58 14.25 5.98
N LEU A 44 -3.58 14.96 5.48
CA LEU A 44 -2.34 15.19 6.18
C LEU A 44 -2.34 16.53 6.90
N GLY A 45 -1.84 16.54 8.14
CA GLY A 45 -1.65 17.73 8.97
C GLY A 45 -0.31 18.42 8.72
N ARG A 46 -0.09 19.54 9.43
CA ARG A 46 1.10 20.40 9.28
C ARG A 46 2.44 19.72 9.57
N GLN A 47 2.44 18.64 10.34
CA GLN A 47 3.66 17.85 10.59
C GLN A 47 4.21 17.15 9.34
N PHE A 48 3.45 17.12 8.26
CA PHE A 48 3.77 16.48 6.98
C PHE A 48 4.00 17.49 5.84
N GLU A 49 4.10 18.79 6.17
CA GLU A 49 4.35 19.80 5.14
C GLU A 49 5.83 19.90 4.75
N SER A 50 6.07 20.36 3.52
CA SER A 50 7.37 20.80 3.05
C SER A 50 7.45 22.33 3.07
N TYR A 51 6.91 22.99 2.05
CA TYR A 51 6.63 24.43 2.13
C TYR A 51 5.34 24.66 2.91
N PRO A 52 5.18 25.83 3.59
CA PRO A 52 3.96 26.13 4.33
C PRO A 52 2.69 25.87 3.51
N GLY A 53 1.84 25.00 4.00
CA GLY A 53 0.58 24.63 3.37
C GLY A 53 0.66 23.54 2.31
N ILE A 54 1.85 23.00 1.98
CA ILE A 54 2.04 21.99 0.93
C ILE A 54 2.56 20.68 1.53
N VAL A 55 1.92 19.57 1.19
CA VAL A 55 2.36 18.22 1.57
C VAL A 55 3.74 17.92 0.98
N HIS A 56 4.63 17.34 1.78
CA HIS A 56 5.95 16.93 1.31
C HIS A 56 5.85 15.86 0.22
N GLY A 57 6.51 16.08 -0.93
CA GLY A 57 6.42 15.18 -2.09
C GLY A 57 6.88 13.75 -1.82
N GLY A 58 7.87 13.56 -0.94
CA GLY A 58 8.29 12.23 -0.51
C GLY A 58 7.20 11.43 0.21
N LEU A 59 6.29 12.12 0.93
CA LEU A 59 5.15 11.47 1.58
C LEU A 59 4.08 11.06 0.58
N VAL A 60 3.88 11.84 -0.48
CA VAL A 60 3.00 11.42 -1.59
C VAL A 60 3.53 10.15 -2.24
N GLY A 61 4.88 10.06 -2.39
CA GLY A 61 5.55 8.83 -2.84
C GLY A 61 5.31 7.65 -1.89
N ALA A 62 5.47 7.87 -0.59
CA ALA A 62 5.22 6.84 0.42
C ALA A 62 3.75 6.35 0.41
N ILE A 63 2.77 7.25 0.23
CA ILE A 63 1.36 6.88 0.11
C ILE A 63 1.11 6.02 -1.12
N CYS A 64 1.67 6.41 -2.27
CA CYS A 64 1.54 5.64 -3.51
C CYS A 64 2.20 4.26 -3.37
N ASP A 65 3.43 4.21 -2.83
CA ASP A 65 4.17 2.97 -2.63
C ASP A 65 3.43 2.02 -1.68
N GLU A 66 2.97 2.53 -0.55
CA GLU A 66 2.23 1.75 0.45
C GLU A 66 0.91 1.21 -0.11
N THR A 67 0.17 2.02 -0.89
CA THR A 67 -1.10 1.59 -1.48
C THR A 67 -0.88 0.53 -2.56
N MET A 68 0.12 0.70 -3.44
CA MET A 68 0.49 -0.28 -4.45
C MET A 68 1.08 -1.55 -3.84
N GLY A 69 1.98 -1.42 -2.85
CA GLY A 69 2.62 -2.55 -2.18
C GLY A 69 1.61 -3.45 -1.47
N ASN A 70 0.65 -2.86 -0.74
CA ASN A 70 -0.41 -3.64 -0.11
C ASN A 70 -1.35 -4.29 -1.14
N LEU A 71 -1.67 -3.63 -2.27
CA LEU A 71 -2.40 -4.27 -3.36
C LEU A 71 -1.67 -5.50 -3.89
N ILE A 72 -0.36 -5.42 -4.15
CA ILE A 72 0.48 -6.55 -4.60
C ILE A 72 0.41 -7.69 -3.58
N VAL A 73 0.64 -7.39 -2.29
CA VAL A 73 0.62 -8.42 -1.22
C VAL A 73 -0.74 -9.10 -1.12
N LEU A 74 -1.82 -8.33 -1.11
CA LEU A 74 -3.19 -8.87 -1.03
C LEU A 74 -3.54 -9.73 -2.24
N ARG A 75 -3.08 -9.34 -3.43
CA ARG A 75 -3.42 -10.01 -4.68
C ARG A 75 -2.62 -11.28 -4.90
N HIS A 76 -1.31 -11.25 -4.61
CA HIS A 76 -0.39 -12.36 -4.87
C HIS A 76 -0.15 -13.23 -3.61
N ARG A 77 -0.66 -12.82 -2.43
CA ARG A 77 -0.48 -13.53 -1.15
C ARG A 77 0.99 -13.80 -0.83
N GLN A 78 1.84 -12.86 -1.21
CA GLN A 78 3.27 -12.98 -1.05
C GLN A 78 3.87 -11.64 -0.64
N SER A 79 4.83 -11.67 0.28
CA SER A 79 5.58 -10.46 0.62
C SER A 79 6.36 -9.95 -0.59
N ALA A 80 6.48 -8.65 -0.70
CA ALA A 80 7.21 -8.02 -1.80
C ALA A 80 7.96 -6.77 -1.31
N LEU A 81 9.11 -6.52 -1.91
CA LEU A 81 9.91 -5.31 -1.69
C LEU A 81 9.86 -4.42 -2.92
N THR A 82 9.71 -3.14 -2.71
CA THR A 82 9.79 -2.13 -3.77
C THR A 82 11.21 -2.07 -4.32
N VAL A 83 11.37 -2.31 -5.62
CA VAL A 83 12.66 -2.23 -6.31
C VAL A 83 12.76 -1.01 -7.20
N SER A 84 11.61 -0.43 -7.59
CA SER A 84 11.56 0.80 -8.38
C SER A 84 10.25 1.52 -8.11
N LEU A 85 10.33 2.82 -7.88
CA LEU A 85 9.19 3.72 -7.78
C LEU A 85 9.46 4.95 -8.67
N ARG A 86 8.56 5.22 -9.61
CA ARG A 86 8.57 6.42 -10.42
C ARG A 86 7.31 7.21 -10.14
N GLN A 87 7.47 8.48 -9.81
CA GLN A 87 6.37 9.38 -9.49
C GLN A 87 6.37 10.62 -10.38
N ARG A 88 5.18 11.10 -10.67
CA ARG A 88 4.95 12.37 -11.35
C ARG A 88 3.98 13.22 -10.54
N PHE A 89 4.37 14.44 -10.25
CA PHE A 89 3.53 15.43 -9.61
C PHE A 89 2.86 16.30 -10.68
N ILE A 90 1.55 16.53 -10.54
CA ILE A 90 0.72 17.30 -11.46
C ILE A 90 0.26 18.57 -10.76
N THR A 91 -0.30 18.42 -9.55
CA THR A 91 -0.74 19.54 -8.71
C THR A 91 -0.25 19.31 -7.28
N PRO A 92 0.33 20.32 -6.60
CA PRO A 92 0.71 20.19 -5.20
C PRO A 92 -0.49 19.84 -4.32
N LEU A 93 -0.29 18.91 -3.39
CA LEU A 93 -1.31 18.56 -2.40
C LEU A 93 -1.26 19.59 -1.25
N ALA A 94 -2.42 20.16 -0.91
CA ALA A 94 -2.53 21.11 0.19
C ALA A 94 -2.72 20.38 1.54
N ILE A 95 -2.07 20.88 2.59
CA ILE A 95 -2.26 20.43 3.96
C ILE A 95 -3.74 20.60 4.38
N GLY A 96 -4.28 19.63 5.11
CA GLY A 96 -5.64 19.67 5.65
C GLY A 96 -6.76 19.40 4.64
N ARG A 97 -6.44 19.12 3.38
CA ARG A 97 -7.43 18.72 2.37
C ARG A 97 -7.55 17.20 2.28
N PRO A 98 -8.73 16.66 1.96
CA PRO A 98 -8.91 15.23 1.74
C PRO A 98 -8.42 14.83 0.34
N TYR A 99 -7.81 13.66 0.26
CA TYR A 99 -7.36 13.02 -0.98
C TYR A 99 -7.65 11.52 -0.93
N VAL A 100 -7.65 10.89 -2.09
CA VAL A 100 -7.69 9.44 -2.22
C VAL A 100 -6.56 8.97 -3.12
N CYS A 101 -5.80 7.97 -2.69
CA CYS A 101 -4.86 7.23 -3.52
C CYS A 101 -5.57 5.94 -3.98
N VAL A 102 -5.58 5.70 -5.28
CA VAL A 102 -6.13 4.48 -5.89
C VAL A 102 -5.00 3.74 -6.57
N ALA A 103 -4.80 2.48 -6.19
CA ALA A 103 -3.81 1.61 -6.81
C ALA A 103 -4.48 0.51 -7.63
N ARG A 104 -3.88 0.20 -8.79
CA ARG A 104 -4.27 -0.89 -9.70
C ARG A 104 -3.06 -1.70 -10.12
N LEU A 105 -3.26 -2.98 -10.40
CA LEU A 105 -2.22 -3.81 -11.02
C LEU A 105 -1.97 -3.34 -12.46
N ASP A 106 -0.76 -3.58 -12.93
CA ASP A 106 -0.38 -3.44 -14.34
C ASP A 106 -0.24 -4.86 -14.95
N PRO A 107 -1.34 -5.47 -15.44
CA PRO A 107 -1.35 -6.86 -15.86
C PRO A 107 -0.48 -7.12 -17.10
N ASP A 108 -0.26 -6.09 -17.93
CA ASP A 108 0.56 -6.22 -19.15
C ASP A 108 2.06 -6.36 -18.82
N ARG A 109 2.45 -5.94 -17.61
CA ARG A 109 3.83 -5.99 -17.14
C ARG A 109 4.02 -6.94 -15.96
N ASP A 110 2.94 -7.48 -15.40
CA ASP A 110 3.02 -8.39 -14.26
C ASP A 110 3.60 -9.75 -14.68
N GLY A 111 4.49 -10.28 -13.85
CA GLY A 111 5.19 -11.54 -14.15
C GLY A 111 5.78 -12.19 -12.91
N GLN A 112 6.30 -13.42 -13.10
CA GLN A 112 6.84 -14.21 -11.99
C GLN A 112 8.06 -13.57 -11.28
N ARG A 113 8.82 -12.72 -11.98
CA ARG A 113 10.01 -12.08 -11.39
C ARG A 113 9.71 -10.79 -10.67
N LEU A 114 8.82 -9.98 -11.21
CA LEU A 114 8.43 -8.69 -10.66
C LEU A 114 6.94 -8.50 -10.83
N HIS A 115 6.29 -7.98 -9.81
CA HIS A 115 4.93 -7.48 -9.89
C HIS A 115 4.95 -5.98 -10.16
N HIS A 116 3.97 -5.50 -10.91
CA HIS A 116 3.87 -4.10 -11.31
C HIS A 116 2.52 -3.52 -10.93
N ALA A 117 2.55 -2.30 -10.41
CA ALA A 117 1.34 -1.56 -10.09
C ALA A 117 1.47 -0.08 -10.47
N ALA A 118 0.32 0.56 -10.64
CA ALA A 118 0.20 1.99 -10.83
C ALA A 118 -0.75 2.58 -9.79
N ALA A 119 -0.52 3.84 -9.42
CA ALA A 119 -1.38 4.57 -8.50
C ALA A 119 -1.65 5.99 -8.98
N GLU A 120 -2.80 6.51 -8.60
CA GLU A 120 -3.20 7.90 -8.82
C GLU A 120 -3.66 8.51 -7.50
N VAL A 121 -3.24 9.73 -7.23
CA VAL A 121 -3.74 10.53 -6.10
C VAL A 121 -4.73 11.54 -6.66
N LEU A 122 -5.95 11.48 -6.16
CA LEU A 122 -7.08 12.30 -6.59
C LEU A 122 -7.49 13.27 -5.49
N ASP A 123 -7.87 14.46 -5.88
CA ASP A 123 -8.51 15.43 -4.97
C ASP A 123 -10.01 15.13 -4.74
N GLU A 124 -10.69 15.98 -3.97
CA GLU A 124 -12.11 15.89 -3.66
C GLU A 124 -13.03 16.00 -4.88
N ASN A 125 -12.54 16.54 -5.99
CA ASN A 125 -13.27 16.69 -7.25
C ASN A 125 -12.95 15.55 -8.25
N GLY A 126 -12.09 14.61 -7.86
CA GLY A 126 -11.62 13.54 -8.72
C GLY A 126 -10.50 13.94 -9.69
N ALA A 127 -9.92 15.14 -9.55
CA ALA A 127 -8.80 15.56 -10.39
C ALA A 127 -7.50 14.88 -9.94
N VAL A 128 -6.71 14.40 -10.92
CA VAL A 128 -5.43 13.72 -10.64
C VAL A 128 -4.39 14.74 -10.22
N CYS A 129 -3.86 14.61 -9.01
CA CYS A 129 -2.81 15.45 -8.44
C CYS A 129 -1.41 14.83 -8.58
N ALA A 130 -1.30 13.51 -8.52
CA ALA A 130 -0.06 12.80 -8.74
C ALA A 130 -0.33 11.40 -9.32
N THR A 131 0.66 10.86 -10.03
CA THR A 131 0.64 9.48 -10.51
C THR A 131 1.93 8.79 -10.10
N ALA A 132 1.87 7.47 -9.91
CA ALA A 132 3.04 6.65 -9.64
C ALA A 132 2.95 5.31 -10.37
N THR A 133 4.12 4.74 -10.69
CA THR A 133 4.27 3.35 -11.11
C THR A 133 5.41 2.71 -10.31
N ALA A 134 5.24 1.46 -9.92
CA ALA A 134 6.26 0.77 -9.15
C ALA A 134 6.41 -0.70 -9.59
N SER A 135 7.59 -1.24 -9.30
CA SER A 135 7.91 -2.65 -9.48
C SER A 135 8.29 -3.25 -8.13
N TYR A 136 7.81 -4.45 -7.87
CA TYR A 136 7.95 -5.14 -6.61
C TYR A 136 8.59 -6.51 -6.83
N GLN A 137 9.64 -6.80 -6.06
CA GLN A 137 10.27 -8.12 -6.04
C GLN A 137 9.60 -8.99 -4.98
N PRO A 138 8.91 -10.06 -5.37
CA PRO A 138 8.37 -11.01 -4.40
C PRO A 138 9.49 -11.75 -3.66
N PHE A 139 9.24 -12.10 -2.40
CA PHE A 139 10.16 -12.89 -1.58
C PHE A 139 9.37 -13.74 -0.57
N ALA A 140 9.95 -14.87 -0.15
CA ALA A 140 9.44 -15.60 0.99
C ALA A 140 10.05 -15.05 2.29
N LEU A 141 9.25 -14.92 3.36
CA LEU A 141 9.71 -14.43 4.66
C LEU A 141 10.89 -15.24 5.20
N ALA A 142 10.91 -16.54 4.91
CA ALA A 142 12.00 -17.43 5.31
C ALA A 142 13.35 -17.03 4.68
N ASP A 143 13.34 -16.54 3.44
CA ASP A 143 14.56 -16.19 2.70
C ASP A 143 15.25 -14.93 3.24
N VAL A 144 14.48 -14.05 3.87
CA VAL A 144 14.95 -12.77 4.43
C VAL A 144 14.97 -12.76 5.95
N ARG A 145 14.75 -13.91 6.60
CA ARG A 145 14.65 -14.06 8.05
C ARG A 145 15.77 -13.35 8.82
N ALA A 146 17.02 -13.46 8.37
CA ALA A 146 18.17 -12.82 9.03
C ALA A 146 18.15 -11.29 8.98
N ARG A 147 17.27 -10.69 8.17
CA ARG A 147 17.10 -9.23 8.01
C ARG A 147 15.85 -8.71 8.71
N LEU A 148 14.99 -9.60 9.18
CA LEU A 148 13.76 -9.25 9.88
C LEU A 148 13.98 -9.28 11.39
N THR A 149 13.38 -8.34 12.10
CA THR A 149 13.34 -8.32 13.58
C THR A 149 12.13 -9.08 14.11
N LEU A 150 11.78 -10.20 13.45
CA LEU A 150 10.66 -11.07 13.82
C LEU A 150 11.17 -12.38 14.38
N SER A 151 10.50 -12.89 15.42
CA SER A 151 10.69 -14.23 15.95
C SER A 151 10.21 -15.28 14.94
N GLU A 152 10.64 -16.54 15.14
CA GLU A 152 10.15 -17.65 14.31
C GLU A 152 8.64 -17.84 14.36
N GLN A 153 8.05 -17.61 15.54
CA GLN A 153 6.61 -17.71 15.73
C GLN A 153 5.85 -16.60 14.95
N GLU A 154 6.37 -15.38 14.95
CA GLU A 154 5.79 -14.27 14.19
C GLU A 154 5.91 -14.49 12.68
N ILE A 155 7.05 -14.98 12.20
CA ILE A 155 7.24 -15.37 10.80
C ILE A 155 6.24 -16.45 10.39
N ALA A 156 6.08 -17.49 11.22
CA ALA A 156 5.12 -18.58 10.95
C ALA A 156 3.67 -18.08 10.95
N THR A 157 3.32 -17.17 11.87
CA THR A 157 1.99 -16.57 11.96
C THR A 157 1.71 -15.69 10.74
N LEU A 158 2.62 -14.80 10.39
CA LEU A 158 2.49 -13.92 9.22
C LEU A 158 2.43 -14.73 7.91
N SER A 159 3.22 -15.80 7.78
CA SER A 159 3.18 -16.67 6.61
C SER A 159 1.82 -17.34 6.43
N ARG A 160 1.17 -17.75 7.53
CA ARG A 160 -0.18 -18.32 7.49
C ARG A 160 -1.23 -17.28 7.08
N GLU A 161 -1.13 -16.07 7.60
CA GLU A 161 -2.05 -14.97 7.23
C GLU A 161 -1.90 -14.61 5.75
N LEU A 162 -0.68 -14.51 5.25
CA LEU A 162 -0.44 -14.28 3.82
C LEU A 162 -1.07 -15.38 2.96
N ALA A 163 -0.97 -16.64 3.38
CA ALA A 163 -1.60 -17.75 2.66
C ALA A 163 -3.13 -17.75 2.78
N GLY A 164 -3.69 -17.27 3.90
CA GLY A 164 -5.11 -17.33 4.24
C GLY A 164 -5.98 -16.17 3.76
N THR A 165 -5.41 -15.01 3.44
CA THR A 165 -6.14 -13.77 3.11
C THR A 165 -6.90 -13.80 1.78
N GLY A 166 -7.18 -14.94 1.20
CA GLY A 166 -7.86 -15.05 -0.07
C GLY A 166 -8.96 -16.11 -0.16
N ALA A 167 -9.60 -16.48 0.94
CA ALA A 167 -10.62 -17.53 0.92
C ALA A 167 -12.02 -17.03 0.46
N ASP A 168 -12.25 -15.75 0.18
CA ASP A 168 -13.60 -15.20 0.03
C ASP A 168 -13.92 -14.51 -1.30
N ASP A 169 -13.22 -14.75 -2.41
CA ASP A 169 -13.69 -14.20 -3.70
C ASP A 169 -13.41 -15.11 -4.91
N ASP A 170 -13.91 -16.34 -4.84
CA ASP A 170 -14.10 -17.16 -6.04
C ASP A 170 -15.54 -17.70 -6.08
N SER A 171 -16.50 -16.79 -6.24
CA SER A 171 -17.83 -17.16 -6.70
C SER A 171 -17.85 -17.08 -8.22
N PRO A 172 -18.09 -18.18 -8.94
CA PRO A 172 -18.16 -18.18 -10.39
C PRO A 172 -19.38 -17.33 -10.82
N ARG A 173 -19.14 -16.22 -11.51
CA ARG A 173 -20.21 -15.54 -12.26
C ARG A 173 -20.67 -16.52 -13.37
N GLN A 174 -21.70 -17.27 -13.05
CA GLN A 174 -22.44 -18.04 -14.03
C GLN A 174 -23.28 -17.07 -14.89
N ARG A 175 -22.96 -17.10 -16.18
CA ARG A 175 -23.73 -16.75 -17.39
C ARG A 175 -24.16 -15.28 -17.56
#